data_d8fe14ebb250c982799625b4acb64792
#
_entry.id   d8fe14ebb250c982799625b4acb64792
#
_cell.length_a   1.000
_cell.length_b   1.000
_cell.length_c   1.000
_cell.angle_alpha   90.00
_cell.angle_beta   90.00
_cell.angle_gamma   90.00
#
_symmetry.space_group_name_H-M   'P 1'
#
loop_
_entity.id
_entity.type
_entity.pdbx_description
1 polymer ?
#
loop_
_entity_poly.entity_id
_entity_poly.type
_entity_poly.pdbx_seq_one_letter_code
_entity_poly.pdbx_strand_id
1 'polypeptide(L)'
;MRTSREVKLTAAGHALLEEAPLALAALERAAERTRLAGAGITGTVRLGYPPPASFETLGAILAAVESANPNMTVIASELFSAEVPGGVLAGELDIGLALHPEPMTGIRTEALRVEPLAAVLSERHRLANASSIPLTGLERETLLLFPRELAPAYYDRIMKACERAGFQPHVTAFPKPPVHAMLARLLGAREIGLIPASFAFHLAQAQPGIVAREIVDPQIFAEWSLLWPASAQSAAIERFLDSARRCAADNRWLTPQDTTATAETDSLTARGADYEPEESSSRASSS
;
A
#
# COMPACT_ATOMS: atom_id res chain seq x y z
N MET A 1 -50.95 14.83 18.30
CA MET A 1 -49.81 13.92 18.50
C MET A 1 -49.34 13.47 17.11
N ARG A 2 -48.18 13.94 16.64
CA ARG A 2 -47.55 13.45 15.39
C ARG A 2 -46.70 12.24 15.78
N THR A 3 -47.12 11.04 15.40
CA THR A 3 -46.27 9.83 15.45
C THR A 3 -45.23 9.94 14.39
N SER A 4 -43.95 10.02 14.77
CA SER A 4 -42.84 9.90 13.84
C SER A 4 -42.82 8.45 13.33
N ARG A 5 -43.20 8.21 12.07
CA ARG A 5 -42.99 6.93 11.40
C ARG A 5 -41.52 6.78 11.13
N GLU A 6 -40.90 5.89 11.87
CA GLU A 6 -39.51 5.44 11.57
C GLU A 6 -39.55 4.74 10.21
N VAL A 7 -38.78 5.26 9.25
CA VAL A 7 -38.62 4.64 7.92
C VAL A 7 -37.46 3.67 8.00
N LYS A 8 -37.72 2.39 7.81
CA LYS A 8 -36.69 1.33 7.75
C LYS A 8 -36.61 0.78 6.32
N LEU A 9 -35.37 0.45 5.90
CA LEU A 9 -35.15 -0.20 4.64
C LEU A 9 -35.71 -1.63 4.66
N THR A 10 -36.27 -2.08 3.54
CA THR A 10 -36.59 -3.48 3.29
C THR A 10 -35.33 -4.26 2.93
N ALA A 11 -35.39 -5.60 2.89
CA ALA A 11 -34.27 -6.42 2.40
C ALA A 11 -33.82 -6.02 0.99
N ALA A 12 -34.76 -5.71 0.10
CA ALA A 12 -34.47 -5.20 -1.24
C ALA A 12 -33.81 -3.79 -1.18
N GLY A 13 -34.22 -2.94 -0.23
CA GLY A 13 -33.62 -1.64 -0.02
C GLY A 13 -32.18 -1.74 0.49
N HIS A 14 -31.88 -2.70 1.34
CA HIS A 14 -30.49 -2.96 1.78
C HIS A 14 -29.64 -3.47 0.61
N ALA A 15 -30.11 -4.46 -0.17
CA ALA A 15 -29.40 -4.95 -1.33
C ALA A 15 -29.13 -3.84 -2.37
N LEU A 16 -30.10 -2.97 -2.62
CA LEU A 16 -29.89 -1.82 -3.51
C LEU A 16 -28.90 -0.80 -2.94
N LEU A 17 -28.91 -0.58 -1.61
CA LEU A 17 -27.98 0.36 -0.95
C LEU A 17 -26.52 -0.11 -1.06
N GLU A 18 -26.28 -1.41 -1.09
CA GLU A 18 -24.94 -2.00 -1.29
C GLU A 18 -24.46 -1.82 -2.73
N GLU A 19 -25.32 -1.98 -3.72
CA GLU A 19 -24.95 -1.98 -5.16
C GLU A 19 -25.08 -0.58 -5.83
N ALA A 20 -26.03 0.23 -5.41
CA ALA A 20 -26.30 1.52 -6.05
C ALA A 20 -25.13 2.49 -6.04
N PRO A 21 -24.31 2.62 -4.96
CA PRO A 21 -23.14 3.50 -4.98
C PRO A 21 -22.12 3.08 -6.05
N LEU A 22 -21.91 1.79 -6.27
CA LEU A 22 -20.99 1.26 -7.29
C LEU A 22 -21.49 1.58 -8.69
N ALA A 23 -22.79 1.43 -8.94
CA ALA A 23 -23.41 1.75 -10.22
C ALA A 23 -23.36 3.26 -10.53
N LEU A 24 -23.66 4.10 -9.53
CA LEU A 24 -23.57 5.55 -9.66
C LEU A 24 -22.14 6.02 -9.94
N ALA A 25 -21.17 5.53 -9.19
CA ALA A 25 -19.75 5.82 -9.42
C ALA A 25 -19.31 5.39 -10.83
N ALA A 26 -19.81 4.26 -11.36
CA ALA A 26 -19.52 3.82 -12.71
C ALA A 26 -20.12 4.76 -13.76
N LEU A 27 -21.33 5.27 -13.54
CA LEU A 27 -22.00 6.21 -14.44
C LEU A 27 -21.29 7.58 -14.45
N GLU A 28 -20.92 8.10 -13.29
CA GLU A 28 -20.18 9.35 -13.16
C GLU A 28 -18.82 9.26 -13.88
N ARG A 29 -18.12 8.12 -13.73
CA ARG A 29 -16.87 7.85 -14.47
C ARG A 29 -17.07 7.85 -15.97
N ALA A 30 -18.13 7.20 -16.48
CA ALA A 30 -18.41 7.14 -17.90
C ALA A 30 -18.68 8.55 -18.45
N ALA A 31 -19.45 9.36 -17.74
CA ALA A 31 -19.75 10.75 -18.12
C ALA A 31 -18.47 11.60 -18.15
N GLU A 32 -17.62 11.53 -17.12
CA GLU A 32 -16.38 12.29 -17.07
C GLU A 32 -15.38 11.86 -18.15
N ARG A 33 -15.20 10.55 -18.38
CA ARG A 33 -14.35 10.04 -19.47
C ARG A 33 -14.83 10.52 -20.84
N THR A 34 -16.15 10.55 -21.05
CA THR A 34 -16.73 11.06 -22.30
C THR A 34 -16.46 12.55 -22.48
N ARG A 35 -16.62 13.34 -21.42
CA ARG A 35 -16.33 14.77 -21.41
C ARG A 35 -14.86 15.06 -21.72
N LEU A 36 -13.93 14.34 -21.08
CA LEU A 36 -12.49 14.50 -21.29
C LEU A 36 -12.08 14.08 -22.71
N ALA A 37 -12.62 12.98 -23.23
CA ALA A 37 -12.37 12.57 -24.61
C ALA A 37 -12.86 13.61 -25.61
N GLY A 38 -14.03 14.22 -25.37
CA GLY A 38 -14.55 15.34 -26.18
C GLY A 38 -13.67 16.59 -26.13
N ALA A 39 -12.90 16.78 -25.05
CA ALA A 39 -11.92 17.85 -24.89
C ALA A 39 -10.51 17.50 -25.46
N GLY A 40 -10.36 16.35 -26.13
CA GLY A 40 -9.07 15.90 -26.69
C GLY A 40 -8.11 15.30 -25.67
N ILE A 41 -8.55 15.08 -24.43
CA ILE A 41 -7.75 14.44 -23.36
C ILE A 41 -7.91 12.92 -23.52
N THR A 42 -6.88 12.27 -24.06
CA THR A 42 -6.90 10.84 -24.41
C THR A 42 -6.41 9.93 -23.30
N GLY A 43 -6.97 10.05 -22.14
CA GLY A 43 -6.76 9.12 -21.03
C GLY A 43 -6.58 9.82 -19.70
N THR A 44 -7.56 9.63 -18.82
CA THR A 44 -7.43 10.01 -17.41
C THR A 44 -7.23 8.76 -16.61
N VAL A 45 -6.25 8.78 -15.70
CA VAL A 45 -5.97 7.72 -14.73
C VAL A 45 -6.11 8.31 -13.33
N ARG A 46 -7.00 7.73 -12.52
CA ARG A 46 -7.15 8.06 -11.10
C ARG A 46 -6.26 7.13 -10.29
N LEU A 47 -5.26 7.71 -9.65
CA LEU A 47 -4.26 7.00 -8.86
C LEU A 47 -4.48 7.26 -7.38
N GLY A 48 -4.68 6.17 -6.60
CA GLY A 48 -4.62 6.23 -5.13
C GLY A 48 -3.22 5.88 -4.63
N TYR A 49 -2.73 6.59 -3.62
CA TYR A 49 -1.39 6.34 -3.07
C TYR A 49 -1.32 6.69 -1.58
N PRO A 50 -0.52 5.97 -0.76
CA PRO A 50 -0.35 6.31 0.64
C PRO A 50 0.70 7.41 0.85
N PRO A 51 0.59 8.20 1.94
CA PRO A 51 1.44 9.36 2.22
C PRO A 51 2.94 9.14 2.01
N PRO A 52 3.55 8.02 2.45
CA PRO A 52 4.99 7.81 2.27
C PRO A 52 5.45 7.73 0.81
N ALA A 53 4.55 7.41 -0.13
CA ALA A 53 4.88 7.34 -1.55
C ALA A 53 5.14 8.73 -2.17
N SER A 54 4.60 9.80 -1.58
CA SER A 54 4.67 11.17 -2.12
C SER A 54 6.09 11.70 -2.31
N PHE A 55 7.05 11.16 -1.56
CA PHE A 55 8.36 11.80 -1.42
C PHE A 55 9.38 11.40 -2.50
N GLU A 56 9.26 10.24 -3.09
CA GLU A 56 10.17 9.80 -4.16
C GLU A 56 9.42 8.97 -5.20
N THR A 57 8.75 7.90 -4.74
CA THR A 57 8.15 6.90 -5.62
C THR A 57 7.10 7.50 -6.55
N LEU A 58 6.16 8.27 -6.01
CA LEU A 58 5.09 8.88 -6.79
C LEU A 58 5.63 9.89 -7.80
N GLY A 59 6.53 10.77 -7.37
CA GLY A 59 7.11 11.79 -8.25
C GLY A 59 7.82 11.21 -9.44
N ALA A 60 8.62 10.14 -9.24
CA ALA A 60 9.31 9.44 -10.32
C ALA A 60 8.32 8.75 -11.29
N ILE A 61 7.27 8.11 -10.77
CA ILE A 61 6.23 7.50 -11.60
C ILE A 61 5.52 8.56 -12.45
N LEU A 62 5.08 9.66 -11.82
CA LEU A 62 4.36 10.73 -12.53
C LEU A 62 5.20 11.36 -13.62
N ALA A 63 6.48 11.64 -13.35
CA ALA A 63 7.41 12.18 -14.34
C ALA A 63 7.61 11.22 -15.53
N ALA A 64 7.74 9.91 -15.27
CA ALA A 64 7.87 8.90 -16.32
C ALA A 64 6.59 8.77 -17.16
N VAL A 65 5.42 8.83 -16.51
CA VAL A 65 4.11 8.77 -17.19
C VAL A 65 3.91 10.01 -18.06
N GLU A 66 4.16 11.21 -17.54
CA GLU A 66 4.00 12.47 -18.26
C GLU A 66 4.94 12.56 -19.49
N SER A 67 6.20 12.17 -19.29
CA SER A 67 7.18 12.14 -20.38
C SER A 67 6.79 11.18 -21.51
N ALA A 68 6.28 10.00 -21.18
CA ALA A 68 5.90 8.98 -22.16
C ALA A 68 4.49 9.20 -22.76
N ASN A 69 3.61 9.92 -22.07
CA ASN A 69 2.21 10.09 -22.44
C ASN A 69 1.74 11.53 -22.22
N PRO A 70 2.19 12.50 -23.02
CA PRO A 70 1.92 13.94 -22.79
C PRO A 70 0.43 14.32 -22.81
N ASN A 71 -0.43 13.47 -23.36
CA ASN A 71 -1.88 13.67 -23.40
C ASN A 71 -2.64 12.87 -22.33
N MET A 72 -1.91 12.25 -21.38
CA MET A 72 -2.52 11.55 -20.23
C MET A 72 -2.62 12.50 -19.05
N THR A 73 -3.77 12.49 -18.39
CA THR A 73 -3.95 13.19 -17.11
C THR A 73 -3.98 12.18 -15.99
N VAL A 74 -3.12 12.33 -14.98
CA VAL A 74 -3.17 11.55 -13.76
C VAL A 74 -3.78 12.40 -12.65
N ILE A 75 -4.88 11.92 -12.07
CA ILE A 75 -5.51 12.50 -10.88
C ILE A 75 -5.08 11.65 -9.69
N ALA A 76 -4.15 12.17 -8.92
CA ALA A 76 -3.59 11.45 -7.77
C ALA A 76 -4.31 11.87 -6.48
N SER A 77 -4.73 10.88 -5.67
CA SER A 77 -5.43 11.06 -4.41
C SER A 77 -4.72 10.30 -3.29
N GLU A 78 -4.51 10.97 -2.16
CA GLU A 78 -3.90 10.36 -0.99
C GLU A 78 -4.91 9.50 -0.22
N LEU A 79 -4.57 8.24 0.02
CA LEU A 79 -5.35 7.23 0.72
C LEU A 79 -4.40 6.34 1.55
N PHE A 80 -4.89 5.68 2.59
CA PHE A 80 -4.07 4.68 3.26
C PHE A 80 -4.02 3.36 2.48
N SER A 81 -2.94 2.59 2.66
CA SER A 81 -2.76 1.32 1.94
C SER A 81 -3.94 0.36 2.09
N ALA A 82 -4.61 0.35 3.24
CA ALA A 82 -5.80 -0.46 3.48
C ALA A 82 -7.05 0.01 2.69
N GLU A 83 -7.12 1.28 2.30
CA GLU A 83 -8.26 1.86 1.59
C GLU A 83 -8.14 1.67 0.06
N VAL A 84 -6.91 1.57 -0.43
CA VAL A 84 -6.60 1.49 -1.87
C VAL A 84 -7.31 0.33 -2.59
N PRO A 85 -7.29 -0.92 -2.09
CA PRO A 85 -7.98 -2.02 -2.76
C PRO A 85 -9.49 -1.80 -2.89
N GLY A 86 -10.13 -1.26 -1.85
CA GLY A 86 -11.55 -0.90 -1.86
C GLY A 86 -11.88 0.12 -2.94
N GLY A 87 -11.08 1.19 -3.05
CA GLY A 87 -11.23 2.22 -4.07
C GLY A 87 -11.05 1.68 -5.50
N VAL A 88 -10.13 0.71 -5.70
CA VAL A 88 -9.95 0.04 -7.00
C VAL A 88 -11.16 -0.82 -7.34
N LEU A 89 -11.68 -1.64 -6.41
CA LEU A 89 -12.87 -2.47 -6.62
C LEU A 89 -14.13 -1.64 -6.87
N ALA A 90 -14.32 -0.57 -6.10
CA ALA A 90 -15.41 0.38 -6.30
C ALA A 90 -15.29 1.15 -7.63
N GLY A 91 -14.11 1.06 -8.28
CA GLY A 91 -13.81 1.83 -9.49
C GLY A 91 -13.71 3.33 -9.23
N GLU A 92 -13.51 3.76 -8.01
CA GLU A 92 -13.14 5.13 -7.64
C GLU A 92 -11.72 5.43 -8.09
N LEU A 93 -10.86 4.41 -8.08
CA LEU A 93 -9.50 4.42 -8.60
C LEU A 93 -9.39 3.54 -9.84
N ASP A 94 -8.55 3.95 -10.77
CA ASP A 94 -8.15 3.14 -11.92
C ASP A 94 -6.90 2.32 -11.60
N ILE A 95 -6.00 2.89 -10.78
CA ILE A 95 -4.77 2.28 -10.28
C ILE A 95 -4.58 2.68 -8.82
N GLY A 96 -4.08 1.76 -8.02
CA GLY A 96 -3.62 2.01 -6.67
C GLY A 96 -2.12 1.76 -6.52
N LEU A 97 -1.48 2.48 -5.61
CA LEU A 97 -0.17 2.15 -5.06
C LEU A 97 -0.37 1.85 -3.57
N ALA A 98 0.15 0.74 -3.08
CA ALA A 98 0.02 0.36 -1.68
C ALA A 98 1.25 -0.37 -1.15
N LEU A 99 1.43 -0.33 0.18
CA LEU A 99 2.48 -1.08 0.89
C LEU A 99 1.94 -2.47 1.24
N HIS A 100 2.62 -3.51 0.75
CA HIS A 100 2.30 -4.92 1.03
C HIS A 100 0.80 -5.22 0.94
N PRO A 101 0.12 -4.95 -0.20
CA PRO A 101 -1.30 -5.27 -0.32
C PRO A 101 -1.51 -6.78 -0.25
N GLU A 102 -2.55 -7.20 0.46
CA GLU A 102 -2.96 -8.60 0.46
C GLU A 102 -3.65 -8.95 -0.87
N PRO A 103 -3.45 -10.18 -1.39
CA PRO A 103 -4.14 -10.64 -2.59
C PRO A 103 -5.67 -10.53 -2.41
N MET A 104 -6.35 -9.96 -3.40
CA MET A 104 -7.80 -9.76 -3.37
C MET A 104 -8.43 -10.15 -4.70
N THR A 105 -9.53 -10.91 -4.63
CA THR A 105 -10.30 -11.28 -5.82
C THR A 105 -10.76 -10.04 -6.58
N GLY A 106 -10.57 -10.05 -7.90
CA GLY A 106 -10.95 -8.92 -8.76
C GLY A 106 -9.88 -7.85 -8.91
N ILE A 107 -8.74 -7.96 -8.21
CA ILE A 107 -7.59 -7.05 -8.32
C ILE A 107 -6.37 -7.81 -8.85
N ARG A 108 -5.65 -7.19 -9.76
CA ARG A 108 -4.28 -7.57 -10.11
C ARG A 108 -3.32 -6.73 -9.29
N THR A 109 -2.27 -7.38 -8.81
CA THR A 109 -1.22 -6.74 -8.01
C THR A 109 0.13 -7.06 -8.64
N GLU A 110 1.01 -6.06 -8.69
CA GLU A 110 2.37 -6.20 -9.21
C GLU A 110 3.33 -5.40 -8.35
N ALA A 111 4.39 -6.05 -7.86
CA ALA A 111 5.44 -5.36 -7.12
C ALA A 111 6.15 -4.35 -8.04
N LEU A 112 6.34 -3.14 -7.54
CA LEU A 112 6.94 -2.04 -8.27
C LEU A 112 8.29 -1.62 -7.69
N ARG A 113 8.37 -1.59 -6.34
CA ARG A 113 9.56 -1.13 -5.63
C ARG A 113 9.71 -1.91 -4.33
N VAL A 114 10.93 -2.32 -4.04
CA VAL A 114 11.32 -2.83 -2.72
C VAL A 114 12.42 -1.92 -2.18
N GLU A 115 12.27 -1.49 -0.96
CA GLU A 115 13.25 -0.65 -0.28
C GLU A 115 13.38 -1.03 1.19
N PRO A 116 14.57 -0.85 1.80
CA PRO A 116 14.72 -1.11 3.23
C PRO A 116 13.90 -0.12 4.06
N LEU A 117 13.60 -0.50 5.30
CA LEU A 117 13.13 0.44 6.31
C LEU A 117 14.32 1.15 6.92
N ALA A 118 14.08 2.40 7.30
CA ALA A 118 15.00 3.18 8.10
C ALA A 118 14.33 3.68 9.38
N ALA A 119 15.13 3.85 10.41
CA ALA A 119 14.72 4.54 11.62
C ALA A 119 14.74 6.05 11.39
N VAL A 120 13.68 6.72 11.77
CA VAL A 120 13.62 8.19 11.84
C VAL A 120 13.46 8.61 13.29
N LEU A 121 14.32 9.51 13.76
CA LEU A 121 14.43 9.85 15.16
C LEU A 121 14.97 11.28 15.34
N SER A 122 14.84 11.84 16.55
CA SER A 122 15.44 13.12 16.88
C SER A 122 16.99 13.04 16.84
N GLU A 123 17.64 14.10 16.39
CA GLU A 123 19.11 14.24 16.50
C GLU A 123 19.62 14.15 17.96
N ARG A 124 18.74 14.39 18.95
CA ARG A 124 19.05 14.29 20.39
C ARG A 124 18.87 12.89 20.96
N HIS A 125 18.37 11.94 20.16
CA HIS A 125 18.17 10.58 20.58
C HIS A 125 19.53 9.86 20.74
N ARG A 126 19.65 8.94 21.72
CA ARG A 126 20.92 8.22 21.99
C ARG A 126 21.49 7.46 20.78
N LEU A 127 20.63 7.02 19.86
CA LEU A 127 21.00 6.30 18.63
C LEU A 127 21.28 7.23 17.45
N ALA A 128 21.11 8.55 17.60
CA ALA A 128 21.23 9.49 16.50
C ALA A 128 22.65 9.54 15.88
N ASN A 129 23.68 9.27 16.65
CA ASN A 129 25.07 9.30 16.18
C ASN A 129 25.57 7.97 15.61
N ALA A 130 24.74 6.90 15.63
CA ALA A 130 25.07 5.64 14.97
C ALA A 130 25.08 5.81 13.45
N SER A 131 25.98 5.11 12.75
CA SER A 131 25.98 5.08 11.28
C SER A 131 24.79 4.28 10.74
N SER A 132 24.45 3.18 11.42
CA SER A 132 23.30 2.32 11.20
C SER A 132 22.84 1.74 12.54
N ILE A 133 21.64 1.21 12.61
CA ILE A 133 21.05 0.63 13.81
C ILE A 133 20.73 -0.84 13.54
N PRO A 134 21.35 -1.80 14.23
CA PRO A 134 20.90 -3.19 14.16
C PRO A 134 19.47 -3.28 14.70
N LEU A 135 18.64 -4.12 14.09
CA LEU A 135 17.23 -4.26 14.49
C LEU A 135 17.08 -4.56 15.99
N THR A 136 17.95 -5.40 16.54
CA THR A 136 18.00 -5.70 17.99
C THR A 136 18.32 -4.48 18.86
N GLY A 137 18.95 -3.44 18.29
CA GLY A 137 19.20 -2.17 18.98
C GLY A 137 17.92 -1.42 19.34
N LEU A 138 16.78 -1.79 18.73
CA LEU A 138 15.46 -1.22 19.01
C LEU A 138 14.71 -1.91 20.15
N GLU A 139 15.22 -3.01 20.73
CA GLU A 139 14.56 -3.80 21.78
C GLU A 139 14.06 -2.95 22.96
N ARG A 140 14.86 -1.94 23.36
CA ARG A 140 14.56 -1.08 24.51
C ARG A 140 13.93 0.25 24.11
N GLU A 141 13.64 0.43 22.83
CA GLU A 141 13.10 1.67 22.31
C GLU A 141 11.58 1.60 22.20
N THR A 142 10.96 2.76 22.19
CA THR A 142 9.54 2.90 21.84
C THR A 142 9.41 3.21 20.37
N LEU A 143 8.78 2.31 19.61
CA LEU A 143 8.49 2.53 18.20
C LEU A 143 7.23 3.35 18.05
N LEU A 144 7.33 4.46 17.34
CA LEU A 144 6.20 5.27 16.91
C LEU A 144 5.75 4.77 15.55
N LEU A 145 4.64 4.04 15.51
CA LEU A 145 4.09 3.48 14.28
C LEU A 145 2.70 4.07 13.99
N PHE A 146 2.27 3.92 12.75
CA PHE A 146 0.89 4.20 12.35
C PHE A 146 -0.05 3.14 12.92
N PRO A 147 -1.36 3.45 13.10
CA PRO A 147 -2.36 2.46 13.49
C PRO A 147 -2.39 1.29 12.52
N ARG A 148 -2.42 0.05 13.04
CA ARG A 148 -2.36 -1.17 12.23
C ARG A 148 -3.40 -1.22 11.11
N GLU A 149 -4.61 -0.69 11.37
CA GLU A 149 -5.72 -0.66 10.41
C GLU A 149 -5.42 0.13 9.12
N LEU A 150 -4.41 1.01 9.12
CA LEU A 150 -4.07 1.81 7.95
C LEU A 150 -3.20 1.06 6.92
N ALA A 151 -2.43 0.06 7.36
CA ALA A 151 -1.62 -0.81 6.52
C ALA A 151 -1.30 -2.13 7.28
N PRO A 152 -2.28 -3.05 7.40
CA PRO A 152 -2.17 -4.21 8.30
C PRO A 152 -0.97 -5.11 7.99
N ALA A 153 -0.80 -5.52 6.73
CA ALA A 153 0.27 -6.43 6.34
C ALA A 153 1.66 -5.80 6.53
N TYR A 154 1.81 -4.52 6.24
CA TYR A 154 3.05 -3.79 6.47
C TYR A 154 3.38 -3.67 7.97
N TYR A 155 2.38 -3.34 8.81
CA TYR A 155 2.54 -3.30 10.26
C TYR A 155 2.97 -4.67 10.81
N ASP A 156 2.26 -5.73 10.42
CA ASP A 156 2.54 -7.09 10.88
C ASP A 156 3.93 -7.57 10.45
N ARG A 157 4.43 -7.12 9.29
CA ARG A 157 5.78 -7.41 8.82
C ARG A 157 6.83 -6.83 9.75
N ILE A 158 6.64 -5.60 10.23
CA ILE A 158 7.53 -4.98 11.22
C ILE A 158 7.52 -5.79 12.52
N MET A 159 6.32 -6.12 13.03
CA MET A 159 6.18 -6.90 14.25
C MET A 159 6.86 -8.28 14.15
N LYS A 160 6.62 -9.01 13.05
CA LYS A 160 7.25 -10.31 12.79
C LYS A 160 8.78 -10.22 12.67
N ALA A 161 9.31 -9.15 12.11
CA ALA A 161 10.75 -8.95 12.01
C ALA A 161 11.38 -8.77 13.40
N CYS A 162 10.76 -7.98 14.27
CA CYS A 162 11.20 -7.81 15.67
C CYS A 162 11.12 -9.13 16.45
N GLU A 163 10.03 -9.88 16.30
CA GLU A 163 9.85 -11.20 16.94
C GLU A 163 10.93 -12.19 16.48
N ARG A 164 11.23 -12.25 15.18
CA ARG A 164 12.32 -13.09 14.65
C ARG A 164 13.70 -12.66 15.14
N ALA A 165 13.88 -11.36 15.44
CA ALA A 165 15.09 -10.84 16.05
C ALA A 165 15.15 -11.06 17.57
N GLY A 166 14.13 -11.72 18.16
CA GLY A 166 14.11 -12.17 19.56
C GLY A 166 13.47 -11.18 20.54
N PHE A 167 12.75 -10.15 20.08
CA PHE A 167 12.10 -9.19 20.98
C PHE A 167 10.71 -8.76 20.50
N GLN A 168 9.91 -8.25 21.44
CA GLN A 168 8.65 -7.60 21.15
C GLN A 168 8.81 -6.09 21.38
N PRO A 169 8.59 -5.24 20.36
CA PRO A 169 8.80 -3.82 20.50
C PRO A 169 7.71 -3.17 21.36
N HIS A 170 8.09 -2.15 22.12
CA HIS A 170 7.12 -1.23 22.70
C HIS A 170 6.61 -0.31 21.60
N VAL A 171 5.30 -0.35 21.32
CA VAL A 171 4.70 0.43 20.23
C VAL A 171 3.77 1.48 20.81
N THR A 172 3.92 2.70 20.31
CA THR A 172 2.91 3.75 20.43
C THR A 172 2.40 4.11 19.05
N ALA A 173 1.09 4.28 18.92
CA ALA A 173 0.49 4.72 17.68
C ALA A 173 0.31 6.24 17.70
N PHE A 174 0.59 6.90 16.57
CA PHE A 174 0.11 8.26 16.38
C PHE A 174 -1.32 8.21 15.83
N PRO A 175 -2.22 9.10 16.29
CA PRO A 175 -3.57 9.13 15.75
C PRO A 175 -3.55 9.41 14.25
N LYS A 176 -4.63 9.01 13.55
CA LYS A 176 -4.80 9.28 12.10
C LYS A 176 -4.23 10.64 11.73
N PRO A 177 -3.45 10.73 10.63
CA PRO A 177 -2.46 11.77 10.38
C PRO A 177 -2.96 13.20 10.55
N PRO A 178 -2.02 14.09 10.69
CA PRO A 178 -1.01 14.35 9.67
C PRO A 178 0.41 13.96 10.08
N VAL A 179 1.30 13.78 9.10
CA VAL A 179 2.76 13.56 9.26
C VAL A 179 3.38 14.53 10.29
N HIS A 180 2.87 15.74 10.40
CA HIS A 180 3.28 16.73 11.39
C HIS A 180 3.16 16.26 12.84
N ALA A 181 2.12 15.48 13.17
CA ALA A 181 1.95 14.94 14.53
C ALA A 181 3.02 13.88 14.84
N MET A 182 3.40 13.06 13.87
CA MET A 182 4.52 12.14 13.99
C MET A 182 5.84 12.90 14.23
N LEU A 183 6.12 13.91 13.42
CA LEU A 183 7.34 14.73 13.55
C LEU A 183 7.43 15.41 14.91
N ALA A 184 6.33 15.99 15.41
CA ALA A 184 6.29 16.62 16.71
C ALA A 184 6.64 15.64 17.85
N ARG A 185 6.21 14.39 17.77
CA ARG A 185 6.53 13.35 18.73
C ARG A 185 7.99 12.89 18.63
N LEU A 186 8.49 12.68 17.40
CA LEU A 186 9.89 12.29 17.17
C LEU A 186 10.87 13.36 17.72
N LEU A 187 10.56 14.64 17.56
CA LEU A 187 11.36 15.75 18.13
C LEU A 187 11.44 15.69 19.67
N GLY A 188 10.53 15.00 20.34
CA GLY A 188 10.57 14.71 21.78
C GLY A 188 11.71 13.79 22.20
N ALA A 189 12.42 13.15 21.27
CA ALA A 189 13.57 12.26 21.47
C ALA A 189 13.31 11.00 22.31
N ARG A 190 12.06 10.55 22.42
CA ARG A 190 11.66 9.36 23.20
C ARG A 190 11.19 8.21 22.32
N GLU A 191 11.00 8.44 21.03
CA GLU A 191 10.40 7.51 20.10
C GLU A 191 11.17 7.47 18.80
N ILE A 192 11.09 6.32 18.13
CA ILE A 192 11.71 6.06 16.83
C ILE A 192 10.62 5.62 15.86
N GLY A 193 10.51 6.30 14.71
CA GLY A 193 9.68 5.84 13.60
C GLY A 193 10.42 4.81 12.76
N LEU A 194 9.72 3.75 12.32
CA LEU A 194 10.20 2.83 11.28
C LEU A 194 9.35 3.03 10.02
N ILE A 195 9.97 3.54 8.97
CA ILE A 195 9.30 3.91 7.72
C ILE A 195 10.17 3.56 6.52
N PRO A 196 9.62 3.50 5.29
CA PRO A 196 10.42 3.30 4.08
C PRO A 196 11.58 4.29 3.99
N ALA A 197 12.75 3.80 3.58
CA ALA A 197 13.99 4.57 3.58
C ALA A 197 13.90 5.86 2.77
N SER A 198 13.26 5.83 1.60
CA SER A 198 13.02 7.01 0.77
C SER A 198 12.32 8.13 1.54
N PHE A 199 11.29 7.78 2.31
CA PHE A 199 10.56 8.73 3.13
C PHE A 199 11.37 9.20 4.35
N ALA A 200 12.08 8.26 5.04
CA ALA A 200 12.89 8.58 6.21
C ALA A 200 14.01 9.59 5.89
N PHE A 201 14.76 9.34 4.82
CA PHE A 201 15.86 10.20 4.42
C PHE A 201 15.37 11.56 3.88
N HIS A 202 14.23 11.58 3.19
CA HIS A 202 13.59 12.83 2.79
C HIS A 202 13.20 13.69 4.01
N LEU A 203 12.57 13.07 5.02
CA LEU A 203 12.20 13.78 6.25
C LEU A 203 13.43 14.33 6.97
N ALA A 204 14.51 13.57 7.05
CA ALA A 204 15.76 14.01 7.69
C ALA A 204 16.42 15.19 6.95
N GLN A 205 16.24 15.29 5.64
CA GLN A 205 16.73 16.44 4.86
C GLN A 205 15.82 17.67 5.00
N ALA A 206 14.50 17.45 5.05
CA ALA A 206 13.52 18.53 5.05
C ALA A 206 13.25 19.11 6.46
N GLN A 207 13.47 18.33 7.52
CA GLN A 207 13.08 18.68 8.89
C GLN A 207 14.30 18.79 9.81
N PRO A 208 14.73 20.00 10.20
CA PRO A 208 15.77 20.20 11.20
C PRO A 208 15.46 19.46 12.52
N GLY A 209 16.48 18.88 13.12
CA GLY A 209 16.36 18.13 14.38
C GLY A 209 15.92 16.68 14.22
N ILE A 210 15.68 16.20 12.98
CA ILE A 210 15.39 14.82 12.64
C ILE A 210 16.56 14.21 11.87
N VAL A 211 16.89 12.97 12.18
CA VAL A 211 17.89 12.18 11.44
C VAL A 211 17.29 10.84 11.03
N ALA A 212 17.79 10.27 9.93
CA ALA A 212 17.46 8.92 9.48
C ALA A 212 18.68 8.00 9.64
N ARG A 213 18.44 6.74 9.99
CA ARG A 213 19.46 5.70 10.10
C ARG A 213 18.95 4.40 9.48
N GLU A 214 19.80 3.75 8.70
CA GLU A 214 19.48 2.44 8.15
C GLU A 214 19.28 1.42 9.25
N ILE A 215 18.28 0.54 9.10
CA ILE A 215 18.11 -0.65 9.91
C ILE A 215 18.89 -1.78 9.26
N VAL A 216 19.71 -2.47 10.06
CA VAL A 216 20.55 -3.59 9.61
C VAL A 216 20.38 -4.79 10.56
N ASP A 217 20.86 -5.95 10.18
CA ASP A 217 21.00 -7.16 10.98
C ASP A 217 19.76 -7.58 11.82
N PRO A 218 18.66 -8.03 11.16
CA PRO A 218 18.39 -8.06 9.74
C PRO A 218 17.79 -6.77 9.20
N GLN A 219 17.92 -6.52 7.90
CA GLN A 219 17.14 -5.50 7.22
C GLN A 219 15.66 -5.90 7.14
N ILE A 220 14.78 -4.92 7.22
CA ILE A 220 13.35 -5.07 6.95
C ILE A 220 13.05 -4.31 5.68
N PHE A 221 12.28 -4.91 4.79
CA PHE A 221 11.94 -4.29 3.50
C PHE A 221 10.46 -3.91 3.44
N ALA A 222 10.19 -2.75 2.87
CA ALA A 222 8.89 -2.32 2.40
C ALA A 222 8.76 -2.67 0.92
N GLU A 223 7.63 -3.26 0.53
CA GLU A 223 7.27 -3.52 -0.86
C GLU A 223 6.13 -2.61 -1.27
N TRP A 224 6.33 -1.85 -2.31
CA TRP A 224 5.33 -1.05 -2.99
C TRP A 224 4.77 -1.84 -4.16
N SER A 225 3.47 -1.95 -4.23
CA SER A 225 2.81 -2.66 -5.31
C SER A 225 1.78 -1.78 -6.00
N LEU A 226 1.67 -1.92 -7.32
CA LEU A 226 0.57 -1.38 -8.10
C LEU A 226 -0.62 -2.34 -8.05
N LEU A 227 -1.82 -1.78 -7.95
CA LEU A 227 -3.08 -2.51 -7.95
C LEU A 227 -4.00 -1.94 -9.04
N TRP A 228 -4.69 -2.81 -9.78
CA TRP A 228 -5.70 -2.40 -10.76
C TRP A 228 -6.76 -3.50 -10.93
N PRO A 229 -7.96 -3.17 -11.46
CA PRO A 229 -9.01 -4.17 -11.65
C PRO A 229 -8.56 -5.28 -12.58
N ALA A 230 -8.80 -6.55 -12.22
CA ALA A 230 -8.45 -7.70 -13.05
C ALA A 230 -9.17 -7.69 -14.42
N SER A 231 -10.34 -7.05 -14.49
CA SER A 231 -11.13 -6.85 -15.71
C SER A 231 -10.75 -5.60 -16.51
N ALA A 232 -9.73 -4.85 -16.10
CA ALA A 232 -9.35 -3.62 -16.80
C ALA A 232 -8.90 -3.91 -18.24
N GLN A 233 -9.54 -3.21 -19.19
CA GLN A 233 -9.21 -3.24 -20.61
C GLN A 233 -8.93 -1.82 -21.13
N SER A 234 -8.42 -0.94 -20.27
CA SER A 234 -8.18 0.47 -20.60
C SER A 234 -6.76 0.66 -21.13
N ALA A 235 -6.64 1.17 -22.35
CA ALA A 235 -5.34 1.54 -22.92
C ALA A 235 -4.60 2.61 -22.08
N ALA A 236 -5.32 3.44 -21.32
CA ALA A 236 -4.70 4.41 -20.41
C ALA A 236 -4.04 3.71 -19.22
N ILE A 237 -4.70 2.71 -18.62
CA ILE A 237 -4.14 1.90 -17.53
C ILE A 237 -2.89 1.19 -18.03
N GLU A 238 -2.95 0.50 -19.18
CA GLU A 238 -1.79 -0.22 -19.73
C GLU A 238 -0.60 0.72 -19.98
N ARG A 239 -0.81 1.88 -20.60
CA ARG A 239 0.27 2.86 -20.81
C ARG A 239 0.85 3.39 -19.50
N PHE A 240 0.02 3.60 -18.48
CA PHE A 240 0.50 4.00 -17.15
C PHE A 240 1.37 2.90 -16.55
N LEU A 241 0.90 1.65 -16.54
CA LEU A 241 1.63 0.50 -16.01
C LEU A 241 2.97 0.32 -16.73
N ASP A 242 3.00 0.42 -18.06
CA ASP A 242 4.24 0.33 -18.82
C ASP A 242 5.24 1.44 -18.49
N SER A 243 4.75 2.64 -18.23
CA SER A 243 5.61 3.76 -17.82
C SER A 243 6.15 3.56 -16.40
N ALA A 244 5.30 3.07 -15.48
CA ALA A 244 5.71 2.76 -14.12
C ALA A 244 6.73 1.61 -14.07
N ARG A 245 6.55 0.55 -14.88
CA ARG A 245 7.52 -0.56 -15.02
C ARG A 245 8.86 -0.08 -15.53
N ARG A 246 8.88 0.77 -16.56
CA ARG A 246 10.13 1.37 -17.08
C ARG A 246 10.80 2.21 -15.99
N CYS A 247 10.05 3.05 -15.30
CA CYS A 247 10.55 3.83 -14.17
C CYS A 247 11.19 2.94 -13.10
N ALA A 248 10.55 1.84 -12.73
CA ALA A 248 11.09 0.87 -11.78
C ALA A 248 12.38 0.21 -12.28
N ALA A 249 12.45 -0.15 -13.54
CA ALA A 249 13.63 -0.74 -14.16
C ALA A 249 14.79 0.25 -14.23
N ASP A 250 14.54 1.48 -14.67
CA ASP A 250 15.56 2.54 -14.80
C ASP A 250 16.15 2.92 -13.44
N ASN A 251 15.33 2.92 -12.39
CA ASN A 251 15.76 3.21 -11.03
C ASN A 251 16.22 1.96 -10.25
N ARG A 252 16.17 0.76 -10.84
CA ARG A 252 16.54 -0.51 -10.19
C ARG A 252 15.79 -0.76 -8.91
N TRP A 253 14.50 -0.43 -8.87
CA TRP A 253 13.67 -0.55 -7.69
C TRP A 253 13.41 -1.99 -7.26
N LEU A 254 13.45 -2.94 -8.21
CA LEU A 254 13.42 -4.38 -7.96
C LEU A 254 14.83 -4.94 -8.23
N THR A 255 15.62 -5.13 -7.18
CA THR A 255 16.95 -5.73 -7.26
C THR A 255 16.86 -7.26 -7.19
N PRO A 256 17.86 -8.04 -7.67
CA PRO A 256 17.86 -9.50 -7.54
C PRO A 256 17.75 -10.02 -6.10
N GLN A 257 18.15 -9.24 -5.10
CA GLN A 257 17.98 -9.57 -3.67
C GLN A 257 16.52 -9.43 -3.23
N ASP A 258 15.75 -8.59 -3.91
CA ASP A 258 14.33 -8.34 -3.63
C ASP A 258 13.45 -9.46 -4.19
N THR A 259 13.87 -10.13 -5.28
CA THR A 259 13.12 -11.21 -5.94
C THR A 259 13.06 -12.48 -5.10
N THR A 260 14.03 -12.72 -4.21
CA THR A 260 13.99 -13.86 -3.29
C THR A 260 12.93 -13.72 -2.18
N ALA A 261 12.57 -12.48 -1.81
CA ALA A 261 11.49 -12.23 -0.86
C ALA A 261 10.10 -12.52 -1.46
N THR A 262 9.94 -12.33 -2.78
CA THR A 262 8.69 -12.63 -3.51
C THR A 262 8.49 -14.12 -3.76
N ALA A 263 9.59 -14.88 -3.98
CA ALA A 263 9.55 -16.32 -4.23
C ALA A 263 9.08 -17.16 -3.00
N GLU A 264 9.32 -16.67 -1.78
CA GLU A 264 8.80 -17.32 -0.57
C GLU A 264 7.28 -17.17 -0.43
N THR A 265 6.68 -16.14 -1.01
CA THR A 265 5.23 -15.93 -0.99
C THR A 265 4.53 -16.83 -2.01
N ASP A 266 5.13 -17.05 -3.19
CA ASP A 266 4.60 -17.95 -4.22
C ASP A 266 4.68 -19.44 -3.82
N SER A 267 5.67 -19.84 -2.99
CA SER A 267 5.77 -21.23 -2.52
C SER A 267 4.70 -21.61 -1.50
N LEU A 268 4.08 -20.65 -0.84
CA LEU A 268 2.95 -20.87 0.09
C LEU A 268 1.60 -20.97 -0.65
N THR A 269 1.46 -20.31 -1.80
CA THR A 269 0.24 -20.41 -2.64
C THR A 269 0.23 -21.65 -3.50
N ALA A 270 1.39 -22.19 -3.93
CA ALA A 270 1.49 -23.40 -4.73
C ALA A 270 1.21 -24.70 -3.96
N ARG A 271 1.27 -24.70 -2.61
CA ARG A 271 0.98 -25.89 -1.79
C ARG A 271 -0.49 -26.08 -1.43
N GLY A 272 -1.37 -25.21 -1.87
CA GLY A 272 -2.81 -25.26 -1.59
C GLY A 272 -3.68 -25.84 -2.71
N ALA A 273 -3.10 -26.23 -3.85
CA ALA A 273 -3.86 -26.62 -5.04
C ALA A 273 -4.04 -28.13 -5.29
N ASP A 274 -3.41 -29.01 -4.50
CA ASP A 274 -3.53 -30.47 -4.66
C ASP A 274 -4.40 -31.09 -3.57
N TYR A 275 -5.70 -30.73 -3.56
CA TYR A 275 -6.70 -31.52 -2.85
C TYR A 275 -7.66 -32.14 -3.87
N GLU A 276 -7.37 -33.36 -4.31
CA GLU A 276 -8.31 -34.20 -5.01
C GLU A 276 -9.25 -34.92 -3.99
N PRO A 277 -10.57 -34.89 -4.15
CA PRO A 277 -11.46 -35.68 -3.32
C PRO A 277 -11.46 -37.13 -3.83
N GLU A 278 -11.08 -38.07 -2.96
CA GLU A 278 -11.26 -39.50 -3.20
C GLU A 278 -12.77 -39.84 -3.42
N GLU A 279 -13.08 -40.32 -4.60
CA GLU A 279 -14.35 -40.94 -4.91
C GLU A 279 -14.48 -42.28 -4.17
N SER A 280 -15.37 -42.34 -3.19
CA SER A 280 -15.77 -43.59 -2.56
C SER A 280 -16.68 -44.36 -3.49
N SER A 281 -16.15 -45.38 -4.18
CA SER A 281 -16.94 -46.39 -4.88
C SER A 281 -17.59 -47.36 -3.89
N SER A 282 -18.89 -47.24 -3.67
CA SER A 282 -19.69 -48.26 -3.03
C SER A 282 -19.99 -49.39 -4.05
N ARG A 283 -19.40 -50.54 -3.85
CA ARG A 283 -19.88 -51.76 -4.48
C ARG A 283 -20.86 -52.47 -3.53
N ALA A 284 -22.09 -52.49 -3.95
CA ALA A 284 -23.06 -53.46 -3.48
C ALA A 284 -22.72 -54.82 -4.05
N SER A 285 -22.74 -55.87 -3.24
CA SER A 285 -22.88 -57.24 -3.68
C SER A 285 -23.87 -57.94 -2.77
N SER A 286 -24.93 -58.37 -3.42
CA SER A 286 -25.95 -59.30 -2.98
C SER A 286 -25.37 -60.69 -2.65
N SER A 287 -25.81 -61.29 -1.56
CA SER A 287 -26.36 -62.61 -1.43
C SER A 287 -26.94 -62.73 -0.03
#